data_b3099a36bdf843b407af7ebcc795a0ff
#
_entry.id   b3099a36bdf843b407af7ebcc795a0ff
#
_cell.length_a   1.000
_cell.length_b   1.000
_cell.length_c   1.000
_cell.angle_alpha   90.00
_cell.angle_beta   90.00
_cell.angle_gamma   90.00
#
_symmetry.space_group_name_H-M   'P 1'
#
loop_
_entity.id
_entity.type
_entity.pdbx_description
1 polymer ?
#
loop_
_entity_poly.entity_id
_entity_poly.type
_entity_poly.pdbx_seq_one_letter_code
_entity_poly.pdbx_strand_id
1 'polypeptide(L)'
;MDIAQTDEPTLKKPLRLWPGVVAAILLLLVRFVVPVVAPEATYFGLPAMVFGVLGGLVGGLAIVVWWLFFSRAPWPERLGAVGLMIVALFATSRIIHVSIATGAMGMLFPVLAIPVLSLAFVVGVVASRRLSDGPRRAAMVATILLACGAWALVRTGGLSANFDNDLAWRWSKTPEERLLARAGDEPTALASVLGAPAAAKTGADWPGFRGPDRDGVVRGVRIATDWSASPPVELWRRPIGPGWSSFAVRGERLYTQEQRGGDEIVCYNVTTGKPMWRHHDAARFWESNAGAGPRGTPTLSNGRVYTFGGTGILNVLNADDGAVVWSRNAASDTQTKVPGWGFASSPLVVGDVVVVATAGTLAAYDLATGEPRWLGPNGGGGYSSPHLVTIQGVPQILLLSGTGATSLAPTDGKQLWEHPLPPGARIVQPALTADGDVLLHDGEGNAMRRIAVANGPGGWTVEERWNSFGLNPYFNDFVVHKGHAFGFAGSSLACIDLKDGERKWKGGRYGQGQLVLLPDQDLLLVLSEQGELALVGATPDQFTEFARFPAIEGKTWNHPVLVGDVLLARNGQEMVAFRLSLAGR
;
A
#
# COMPACT_ATOMS: atom_id res chain seq x y z
N MET A 1 39.62 7.75 -76.51
CA MET A 1 39.38 8.93 -75.62
C MET A 1 38.37 8.53 -74.60
N ASP A 2 38.87 7.95 -73.49
CA ASP A 2 38.04 7.57 -72.36
C ASP A 2 37.82 8.79 -71.45
N ILE A 3 36.58 9.20 -71.33
CA ILE A 3 36.21 10.27 -70.40
C ILE A 3 36.09 9.62 -69.07
N ALA A 4 37.10 9.81 -68.19
CA ALA A 4 37.02 9.45 -66.78
C ALA A 4 35.90 10.28 -66.16
N GLN A 5 34.79 9.62 -65.74
CA GLN A 5 33.81 10.19 -64.87
C GLN A 5 34.46 10.37 -63.47
N THR A 6 34.77 11.60 -63.13
CA THR A 6 35.13 11.99 -61.77
C THR A 6 33.91 11.90 -60.95
N ASP A 7 33.82 10.88 -60.11
CA ASP A 7 32.84 10.78 -59.00
C ASP A 7 33.07 11.98 -58.08
N GLU A 8 32.26 13.02 -58.18
CA GLU A 8 32.18 14.07 -57.16
C GLU A 8 31.73 13.47 -55.85
N PRO A 9 32.47 13.67 -54.76
CA PRO A 9 32.02 13.20 -53.43
C PRO A 9 30.75 13.91 -53.06
N THR A 10 29.64 13.20 -53.09
CA THR A 10 28.35 13.71 -52.62
C THR A 10 28.50 14.16 -51.19
N LEU A 11 28.54 15.46 -50.92
CA LEU A 11 28.60 16.09 -49.61
C LEU A 11 27.39 15.59 -48.78
N LYS A 12 27.63 14.65 -47.85
CA LYS A 12 26.60 14.13 -46.95
C LYS A 12 26.06 15.30 -46.13
N LYS A 13 24.76 15.58 -46.25
CA LYS A 13 24.10 16.62 -45.45
C LYS A 13 24.23 16.28 -43.96
N PRO A 14 24.61 17.25 -43.09
CA PRO A 14 24.79 17.02 -41.66
C PRO A 14 23.48 16.55 -40.99
N LEU A 15 23.60 15.76 -39.92
CA LEU A 15 22.46 15.30 -39.14
C LEU A 15 21.62 16.47 -38.64
N ARG A 16 20.30 16.37 -38.77
CA ARG A 16 19.36 17.38 -38.27
C ARG A 16 19.03 17.09 -36.80
N LEU A 17 19.83 17.62 -35.86
CA LEU A 17 19.77 17.27 -34.44
C LEU A 17 18.72 18.05 -33.65
N TRP A 18 18.44 19.32 -34.04
CA TRP A 18 17.61 20.22 -33.24
C TRP A 18 16.20 19.67 -32.89
N PRO A 19 15.46 18.96 -33.79
CA PRO A 19 14.13 18.45 -33.39
C PRO A 19 14.23 17.35 -32.34
N GLY A 20 15.26 16.49 -32.41
CA GLY A 20 15.52 15.46 -31.40
C GLY A 20 15.89 16.04 -30.05
N VAL A 21 16.70 17.13 -30.05
CA VAL A 21 17.06 17.84 -28.82
C VAL A 21 15.82 18.49 -28.19
N VAL A 22 14.95 19.13 -28.98
CA VAL A 22 13.69 19.71 -28.48
C VAL A 22 12.80 18.62 -27.91
N ALA A 23 12.62 17.49 -28.61
CA ALA A 23 11.83 16.35 -28.10
C ALA A 23 12.40 15.80 -26.78
N ALA A 24 13.74 15.70 -26.67
CA ALA A 24 14.40 15.25 -25.46
C ALA A 24 14.20 16.23 -24.27
N ILE A 25 14.29 17.53 -24.52
CA ILE A 25 14.02 18.56 -23.49
C ILE A 25 12.56 18.47 -23.02
N LEU A 26 11.60 18.39 -23.95
CA LEU A 26 10.19 18.24 -23.62
C LEU A 26 9.92 16.95 -22.81
N LEU A 27 10.50 15.83 -23.24
CA LEU A 27 10.42 14.56 -22.49
C LEU A 27 10.97 14.73 -21.08
N LEU A 28 12.15 15.33 -20.91
CA LEU A 28 12.78 15.56 -19.62
C LEU A 28 11.89 16.43 -18.72
N LEU A 29 11.36 17.53 -19.26
CA LEU A 29 10.48 18.43 -18.52
C LEU A 29 9.18 17.71 -18.08
N VAL A 30 8.49 17.07 -19.03
CA VAL A 30 7.19 16.45 -18.74
C VAL A 30 7.34 15.25 -17.79
N ARG A 31 8.36 14.41 -18.02
CA ARG A 31 8.52 13.16 -17.24
C ARG A 31 9.12 13.38 -15.86
N PHE A 32 10.08 14.29 -15.72
CA PHE A 32 10.88 14.39 -14.49
C PHE A 32 10.69 15.71 -13.74
N VAL A 33 10.40 16.82 -14.42
CA VAL A 33 10.26 18.12 -13.77
C VAL A 33 8.82 18.40 -13.36
N VAL A 34 7.84 18.20 -14.24
CA VAL A 34 6.43 18.50 -13.95
C VAL A 34 5.91 17.77 -12.71
N PRO A 35 6.12 16.45 -12.51
CA PRO A 35 5.65 15.76 -11.33
C PRO A 35 6.28 16.25 -10.01
N VAL A 36 7.48 16.81 -10.06
CA VAL A 36 8.21 17.33 -8.89
C VAL A 36 7.76 18.75 -8.55
N VAL A 37 7.62 19.62 -9.56
CA VAL A 37 7.33 21.06 -9.36
C VAL A 37 5.84 21.30 -9.12
N ALA A 38 4.98 20.52 -9.76
CA ALA A 38 3.53 20.66 -9.67
C ALA A 38 2.82 19.30 -9.44
N PRO A 39 3.12 18.60 -8.35
CA PRO A 39 2.67 17.23 -8.11
C PRO A 39 1.15 17.09 -7.97
N GLU A 40 0.46 18.15 -7.58
CA GLU A 40 -1.01 18.17 -7.42
C GLU A 40 -1.76 18.66 -8.65
N ALA A 41 -1.03 19.16 -9.65
CA ALA A 41 -1.66 19.65 -10.86
C ALA A 41 -2.33 18.51 -11.62
N THR A 42 -3.46 18.80 -12.23
CA THR A 42 -4.12 17.93 -13.18
C THR A 42 -3.97 18.50 -14.58
N TYR A 43 -3.48 17.70 -15.50
CA TYR A 43 -3.30 18.05 -16.90
C TYR A 43 -4.21 17.17 -17.75
N PHE A 44 -5.13 17.78 -18.50
CA PHE A 44 -6.13 17.05 -19.28
C PHE A 44 -6.93 16.01 -18.47
N GLY A 45 -7.23 16.33 -17.21
CA GLY A 45 -7.94 15.43 -16.29
C GLY A 45 -7.07 14.33 -15.65
N LEU A 46 -5.76 14.27 -15.96
CA LEU A 46 -4.83 13.30 -15.40
C LEU A 46 -3.97 13.93 -14.30
N PRO A 47 -3.72 13.24 -13.17
CA PRO A 47 -2.75 13.67 -12.18
C PRO A 47 -1.36 13.88 -12.82
N ALA A 48 -0.59 14.84 -12.31
CA ALA A 48 0.73 15.21 -12.84
C ALA A 48 1.67 14.00 -13.03
N MET A 49 1.62 13.04 -12.11
CA MET A 49 2.42 11.82 -12.19
C MET A 49 2.02 10.94 -13.38
N VAL A 50 0.72 10.68 -13.56
CA VAL A 50 0.21 9.88 -14.70
C VAL A 50 0.53 10.59 -16.01
N PHE A 51 0.32 11.91 -16.04
CA PHE A 51 0.70 12.75 -17.19
C PHE A 51 2.20 12.66 -17.49
N GLY A 52 3.05 12.67 -16.46
CA GLY A 52 4.49 12.49 -16.60
C GLY A 52 4.88 11.12 -17.15
N VAL A 53 4.24 10.04 -16.71
CA VAL A 53 4.47 8.67 -17.22
C VAL A 53 4.09 8.58 -18.70
N LEU A 54 2.89 9.02 -19.06
CA LEU A 54 2.43 9.02 -20.44
C LEU A 54 3.29 9.92 -21.33
N GLY A 55 3.62 11.11 -20.84
CA GLY A 55 4.51 12.06 -21.54
C GLY A 55 5.91 11.49 -21.78
N GLY A 56 6.44 10.69 -20.86
CA GLY A 56 7.69 9.97 -21.04
C GLY A 56 7.64 8.95 -22.18
N LEU A 57 6.57 8.18 -22.28
CA LEU A 57 6.37 7.21 -23.37
C LEU A 57 6.13 7.90 -24.72
N VAL A 58 5.28 8.93 -24.75
CA VAL A 58 5.02 9.73 -25.95
C VAL A 58 6.28 10.46 -26.41
N GLY A 59 7.06 11.01 -25.48
CA GLY A 59 8.35 11.64 -25.77
C GLY A 59 9.36 10.66 -26.36
N GLY A 60 9.40 9.42 -25.84
CA GLY A 60 10.20 8.34 -26.41
C GLY A 60 9.79 8.02 -27.85
N LEU A 61 8.49 7.89 -28.11
CA LEU A 61 7.96 7.68 -29.47
C LEU A 61 8.31 8.86 -30.40
N ALA A 62 8.19 10.11 -29.94
CA ALA A 62 8.56 11.29 -30.71
C ALA A 62 10.05 11.29 -31.11
N ILE A 63 10.93 10.82 -30.21
CA ILE A 63 12.38 10.67 -30.52
C ILE A 63 12.60 9.60 -31.59
N VAL A 64 11.89 8.46 -31.53
CA VAL A 64 11.95 7.41 -32.56
C VAL A 64 11.46 7.97 -33.92
N VAL A 65 10.34 8.68 -33.94
CA VAL A 65 9.79 9.33 -35.13
C VAL A 65 10.78 10.35 -35.70
N TRP A 66 11.37 11.20 -34.86
CA TRP A 66 12.42 12.11 -35.30
C TRP A 66 13.59 11.37 -35.92
N TRP A 67 14.08 10.31 -35.27
CA TRP A 67 15.21 9.55 -35.76
C TRP A 67 14.94 8.92 -37.11
N LEU A 68 13.79 8.29 -37.28
CA LEU A 68 13.40 7.61 -38.53
C LEU A 68 13.18 8.58 -39.69
N PHE A 69 12.50 9.71 -39.46
CA PHE A 69 12.01 10.53 -40.59
C PHE A 69 12.73 11.88 -40.74
N PHE A 70 13.28 12.43 -39.65
CA PHE A 70 13.79 13.81 -39.64
C PHE A 70 15.29 13.93 -39.34
N SER A 71 15.99 12.87 -38.94
CA SER A 71 17.41 12.91 -38.54
C SER A 71 18.40 13.14 -39.69
N ARG A 72 18.04 12.82 -40.93
CA ARG A 72 18.90 12.78 -42.12
C ARG A 72 20.02 11.72 -42.03
N ALA A 73 19.97 10.77 -41.08
CA ALA A 73 20.88 9.64 -41.07
C ALA A 73 20.60 8.68 -42.24
N PRO A 74 21.57 7.90 -42.72
CA PRO A 74 21.33 6.83 -43.70
C PRO A 74 20.29 5.84 -43.20
N TRP A 75 19.42 5.33 -44.06
CA TRP A 75 18.35 4.39 -43.70
C TRP A 75 18.84 3.15 -42.90
N PRO A 76 19.98 2.52 -43.27
CA PRO A 76 20.49 1.41 -42.47
C PRO A 76 20.80 1.80 -41.00
N GLU A 77 21.28 3.01 -40.76
CA GLU A 77 21.54 3.51 -39.40
C GLU A 77 20.25 3.80 -38.64
N ARG A 78 19.22 4.34 -39.33
CA ARG A 78 17.90 4.61 -38.70
C ARG A 78 17.24 3.33 -38.26
N LEU A 79 17.12 2.35 -39.16
CA LEU A 79 16.49 1.06 -38.88
C LEU A 79 17.33 0.23 -37.91
N GLY A 80 18.67 0.24 -38.09
CA GLY A 80 19.59 -0.46 -37.20
C GLY A 80 19.52 0.03 -35.74
N ALA A 81 19.46 1.34 -35.52
CA ALA A 81 19.32 1.90 -34.15
C ALA A 81 18.00 1.53 -33.51
N VAL A 82 16.87 1.67 -34.22
CA VAL A 82 15.54 1.31 -33.68
C VAL A 82 15.44 -0.20 -33.43
N GLY A 83 15.91 -1.03 -34.38
CA GLY A 83 15.97 -2.48 -34.21
C GLY A 83 16.80 -2.88 -33.00
N LEU A 84 17.98 -2.24 -32.81
CA LEU A 84 18.83 -2.47 -31.66
C LEU A 84 18.16 -2.04 -30.36
N MET A 85 17.46 -0.90 -30.32
CA MET A 85 16.69 -0.48 -29.11
C MET A 85 15.65 -1.52 -28.72
N ILE A 86 14.88 -2.03 -29.68
CA ILE A 86 13.86 -3.05 -29.45
C ILE A 86 14.50 -4.34 -28.91
N VAL A 87 15.55 -4.82 -29.57
CA VAL A 87 16.28 -6.03 -29.18
C VAL A 87 16.92 -5.86 -27.79
N ALA A 88 17.56 -4.70 -27.54
CA ALA A 88 18.17 -4.41 -26.25
C ALA A 88 17.15 -4.34 -25.11
N LEU A 89 16.00 -3.68 -25.29
CA LEU A 89 14.91 -3.66 -24.31
C LEU A 89 14.39 -5.07 -24.05
N PHE A 90 14.14 -5.85 -25.08
CA PHE A 90 13.66 -7.23 -24.96
C PHE A 90 14.69 -8.12 -24.24
N ALA A 91 15.95 -8.07 -24.62
CA ALA A 91 17.03 -8.83 -23.98
C ALA A 91 17.19 -8.42 -22.50
N THR A 92 17.16 -7.11 -22.23
CA THR A 92 17.24 -6.59 -20.85
C THR A 92 16.09 -7.06 -19.99
N SER A 93 14.86 -7.12 -20.53
CA SER A 93 13.68 -7.61 -19.79
C SER A 93 13.83 -9.06 -19.29
N ARG A 94 14.76 -9.85 -19.86
CA ARG A 94 15.04 -11.24 -19.45
C ARG A 94 16.06 -11.36 -18.33
N ILE A 95 16.84 -10.31 -18.06
CA ILE A 95 17.96 -10.34 -17.10
C ILE A 95 17.80 -9.37 -15.93
N ILE A 96 16.84 -8.43 -16.00
CA ILE A 96 16.54 -7.51 -14.91
C ILE A 96 16.05 -8.26 -13.67
N HIS A 97 16.18 -7.62 -12.50
CA HIS A 97 15.69 -8.17 -11.25
C HIS A 97 14.17 -8.32 -11.29
N VAL A 98 13.64 -9.40 -10.68
CA VAL A 98 12.21 -9.72 -10.66
C VAL A 98 11.35 -8.56 -10.15
N SER A 99 11.83 -7.76 -9.18
CA SER A 99 11.12 -6.60 -8.65
C SER A 99 10.82 -5.51 -9.70
N ILE A 100 11.69 -5.35 -10.69
CA ILE A 100 11.47 -4.41 -11.81
C ILE A 100 10.63 -5.09 -12.90
N ALA A 101 10.88 -6.38 -13.15
CA ALA A 101 10.18 -7.13 -14.19
C ALA A 101 8.68 -7.28 -13.90
N THR A 102 8.30 -7.45 -12.63
CA THR A 102 6.90 -7.65 -12.21
C THR A 102 6.26 -6.39 -11.61
N GLY A 103 7.05 -5.34 -11.32
CA GLY A 103 6.58 -4.08 -10.75
C GLY A 103 5.55 -3.39 -11.64
N ALA A 104 4.59 -2.69 -11.02
CA ALA A 104 3.46 -2.04 -11.69
C ALA A 104 2.77 -2.99 -12.71
N MET A 105 2.47 -4.22 -12.27
CA MET A 105 1.86 -5.27 -13.13
C MET A 105 2.68 -5.57 -14.40
N GLY A 106 4.02 -5.51 -14.32
CA GLY A 106 4.93 -5.72 -15.45
C GLY A 106 5.22 -4.48 -16.30
N MET A 107 4.62 -3.34 -15.98
CA MET A 107 4.81 -2.08 -16.72
C MET A 107 5.98 -1.23 -16.21
N LEU A 108 6.55 -1.56 -15.03
CA LEU A 108 7.58 -0.72 -14.42
C LEU A 108 8.82 -0.57 -15.30
N PHE A 109 9.31 -1.67 -15.87
CA PHE A 109 10.49 -1.64 -16.73
C PHE A 109 10.32 -0.73 -17.96
N PRO A 110 9.30 -0.90 -18.83
CA PRO A 110 9.12 -0.01 -19.98
C PRO A 110 8.88 1.45 -19.58
N VAL A 111 8.14 1.71 -18.50
CA VAL A 111 7.88 3.07 -17.99
C VAL A 111 9.15 3.79 -17.55
N LEU A 112 10.11 3.07 -16.99
CA LEU A 112 11.40 3.62 -16.55
C LEU A 112 12.43 3.62 -17.68
N ALA A 113 12.54 2.53 -18.44
CA ALA A 113 13.62 2.34 -19.40
C ALA A 113 13.44 3.14 -20.68
N ILE A 114 12.23 3.28 -21.21
CA ILE A 114 12.00 3.97 -22.49
C ILE A 114 12.41 5.45 -22.42
N PRO A 115 11.99 6.25 -21.43
CA PRO A 115 12.43 7.64 -21.32
C PRO A 115 13.94 7.78 -21.17
N VAL A 116 14.56 6.95 -20.31
CA VAL A 116 16.02 6.99 -20.07
C VAL A 116 16.80 6.61 -21.31
N LEU A 117 16.40 5.54 -22.00
CA LEU A 117 17.02 5.13 -23.28
C LEU A 117 16.89 6.22 -24.33
N SER A 118 15.73 6.84 -24.44
CA SER A 118 15.45 7.90 -25.42
C SER A 118 16.33 9.14 -25.20
N LEU A 119 16.44 9.57 -23.93
CA LEU A 119 17.33 10.68 -23.55
C LEU A 119 18.81 10.32 -23.80
N ALA A 120 19.25 9.15 -23.36
CA ALA A 120 20.63 8.68 -23.58
C ALA A 120 20.97 8.59 -25.06
N PHE A 121 20.03 8.10 -25.88
CA PHE A 121 20.20 8.03 -27.32
C PHE A 121 20.42 9.41 -27.96
N VAL A 122 19.59 10.40 -27.65
CA VAL A 122 19.77 11.78 -28.17
C VAL A 122 21.10 12.36 -27.72
N VAL A 123 21.46 12.19 -26.43
CA VAL A 123 22.75 12.63 -25.89
C VAL A 123 23.92 11.96 -26.64
N GLY A 124 23.85 10.65 -26.85
CA GLY A 124 24.87 9.87 -27.58
C GLY A 124 25.05 10.34 -29.03
N VAL A 125 23.93 10.59 -29.75
CA VAL A 125 23.95 11.10 -31.12
C VAL A 125 24.54 12.52 -31.18
N VAL A 126 24.19 13.40 -30.24
CA VAL A 126 24.74 14.77 -30.18
C VAL A 126 26.23 14.76 -29.83
N ALA A 127 26.64 13.95 -28.86
CA ALA A 127 28.04 13.84 -28.43
C ALA A 127 28.94 13.27 -29.52
N SER A 128 28.44 12.28 -30.27
CA SER A 128 29.19 11.63 -31.35
C SER A 128 29.13 12.35 -32.70
N ARG A 129 28.46 13.51 -32.82
CA ARG A 129 28.21 14.22 -34.08
C ARG A 129 29.45 14.60 -34.88
N ARG A 130 30.60 14.75 -34.22
CA ARG A 130 31.90 15.12 -34.85
C ARG A 130 32.75 13.91 -35.21
N LEU A 131 32.34 12.70 -34.83
CA LEU A 131 33.06 11.47 -35.14
C LEU A 131 32.78 11.03 -36.57
N SER A 132 33.74 10.31 -37.16
CA SER A 132 33.56 9.61 -38.43
C SER A 132 32.50 8.50 -38.32
N ASP A 133 31.97 8.00 -39.43
CA ASP A 133 30.82 7.09 -39.47
C ASP A 133 30.99 5.83 -38.60
N GLY A 134 32.18 5.20 -38.60
CA GLY A 134 32.46 3.99 -37.80
C GLY A 134 32.37 4.23 -36.29
N PRO A 135 33.21 5.10 -35.70
CA PRO A 135 33.17 5.45 -34.29
C PRO A 135 31.82 6.02 -33.84
N ARG A 136 31.12 6.78 -34.70
CA ARG A 136 29.76 7.28 -34.38
C ARG A 136 28.76 6.14 -34.20
N ARG A 137 28.77 5.14 -35.11
CA ARG A 137 27.91 3.94 -34.98
C ARG A 137 28.25 3.16 -33.71
N ALA A 138 29.53 2.95 -33.43
CA ALA A 138 29.98 2.28 -32.22
C ALA A 138 29.53 3.02 -30.97
N ALA A 139 29.61 4.36 -30.92
CA ALA A 139 29.11 5.18 -29.81
C ALA A 139 27.59 5.06 -29.62
N MET A 140 26.81 5.04 -30.72
CA MET A 140 25.36 4.83 -30.65
C MET A 140 25.01 3.44 -30.08
N VAL A 141 25.68 2.39 -30.59
CA VAL A 141 25.50 1.02 -30.09
C VAL A 141 25.82 0.94 -28.59
N ALA A 142 26.99 1.47 -28.21
CA ALA A 142 27.40 1.49 -26.81
C ALA A 142 26.41 2.23 -25.93
N THR A 143 25.90 3.38 -26.35
CA THR A 143 24.92 4.17 -25.59
C THR A 143 23.62 3.41 -25.39
N ILE A 144 23.09 2.75 -26.43
CA ILE A 144 21.85 1.94 -26.32
C ILE A 144 22.06 0.78 -25.34
N LEU A 145 23.16 0.04 -25.48
CA LEU A 145 23.45 -1.12 -24.63
C LEU A 145 23.70 -0.72 -23.20
N LEU A 146 24.40 0.38 -22.93
CA LEU A 146 24.64 0.88 -21.58
C LEU A 146 23.34 1.38 -20.92
N ALA A 147 22.51 2.15 -21.65
CA ALA A 147 21.25 2.67 -21.14
C ALA A 147 20.26 1.55 -20.80
N CYS A 148 20.24 0.46 -21.57
CA CYS A 148 19.44 -0.72 -21.27
C CYS A 148 20.10 -1.57 -20.19
N GLY A 149 21.39 -1.89 -20.31
CA GLY A 149 22.12 -2.78 -19.41
C GLY A 149 22.19 -2.30 -17.96
N ALA A 150 22.18 -0.97 -17.74
CA ALA A 150 22.17 -0.38 -16.40
C ALA A 150 20.99 -0.89 -15.53
N TRP A 151 19.87 -1.19 -16.14
CA TRP A 151 18.70 -1.74 -15.43
C TRP A 151 18.91 -3.14 -14.87
N ALA A 152 19.85 -3.92 -15.40
CA ALA A 152 20.21 -5.23 -14.84
C ALA A 152 20.99 -5.13 -13.52
N LEU A 153 21.52 -3.94 -13.19
CA LEU A 153 22.33 -3.71 -12.00
C LEU A 153 21.50 -3.22 -10.81
N VAL A 154 20.22 -2.88 -11.02
CA VAL A 154 19.35 -2.32 -9.98
C VAL A 154 18.17 -3.22 -9.68
N ARG A 155 17.58 -3.02 -8.51
CA ARG A 155 16.30 -3.58 -8.05
C ARG A 155 15.46 -2.47 -7.43
N THR A 156 14.16 -2.69 -7.26
CA THR A 156 13.31 -1.80 -6.47
C THR A 156 12.89 -2.47 -5.17
N GLY A 157 12.82 -1.69 -4.08
CA GLY A 157 12.25 -2.08 -2.79
C GLY A 157 10.73 -1.93 -2.73
N GLY A 158 10.12 -1.42 -3.81
CA GLY A 158 8.68 -1.20 -3.95
C GLY A 158 8.38 0.18 -4.52
N LEU A 159 7.09 0.46 -4.68
CA LEU A 159 6.57 1.73 -5.17
C LEU A 159 5.88 2.49 -4.04
N SER A 160 5.95 3.82 -4.04
CA SER A 160 5.04 4.67 -3.28
C SER A 160 3.72 4.83 -4.03
N ALA A 161 2.71 5.42 -3.38
CA ALA A 161 1.47 5.81 -4.05
C ALA A 161 1.68 6.81 -5.20
N ASN A 162 2.73 7.58 -5.14
CA ASN A 162 3.13 8.50 -6.19
C ASN A 162 4.04 7.85 -7.25
N PHE A 163 4.12 6.51 -7.29
CA PHE A 163 5.00 5.74 -8.16
C PHE A 163 6.50 6.07 -8.00
N ASP A 164 6.89 6.66 -6.87
CA ASP A 164 8.30 6.80 -6.55
C ASP A 164 8.89 5.42 -6.30
N ASN A 165 10.09 5.20 -6.81
CA ASN A 165 10.75 3.91 -6.74
C ASN A 165 11.85 3.95 -5.70
N ASP A 166 11.88 2.97 -4.82
CA ASP A 166 13.02 2.71 -3.93
C ASP A 166 14.07 1.89 -4.69
N LEU A 167 14.84 2.57 -5.56
CA LEU A 167 15.88 1.92 -6.36
C LEU A 167 17.14 1.69 -5.52
N ALA A 168 17.63 0.49 -5.56
CA ALA A 168 18.89 0.08 -4.91
C ALA A 168 19.71 -0.79 -5.86
N TRP A 169 21.04 -0.88 -5.60
CA TRP A 169 21.88 -1.82 -6.33
C TRP A 169 21.45 -3.26 -6.05
N ARG A 170 21.47 -4.11 -7.06
CA ARG A 170 21.04 -5.52 -6.98
C ARG A 170 21.76 -6.31 -5.87
N TRP A 171 23.02 -5.97 -5.58
CA TRP A 171 23.85 -6.60 -4.55
C TRP A 171 23.77 -5.95 -3.17
N SER A 172 23.03 -4.84 -3.02
CA SER A 172 22.81 -4.23 -1.71
C SER A 172 21.90 -5.13 -0.87
N LYS A 173 22.19 -5.25 0.42
CA LYS A 173 21.34 -5.99 1.36
C LYS A 173 19.95 -5.35 1.45
N THR A 174 18.91 -6.17 1.44
CA THR A 174 17.53 -5.75 1.72
C THR A 174 17.40 -5.32 3.19
N PRO A 175 16.34 -4.58 3.56
CA PRO A 175 16.05 -4.30 4.97
C PRO A 175 15.95 -5.58 5.82
N GLU A 176 15.29 -6.61 5.31
CA GLU A 176 15.18 -7.92 5.96
C GLU A 176 16.55 -8.59 6.15
N GLU A 177 17.41 -8.62 5.13
CA GLU A 177 18.77 -9.17 5.22
C GLU A 177 19.67 -8.39 6.19
N ARG A 178 19.48 -7.06 6.27
CA ARG A 178 20.18 -6.24 7.29
C ARG A 178 19.70 -6.57 8.70
N LEU A 179 18.39 -6.79 8.87
CA LEU A 179 17.80 -7.18 10.13
C LEU A 179 18.31 -8.56 10.59
N LEU A 180 18.27 -9.55 9.70
CA LEU A 180 18.76 -10.90 9.98
C LEU A 180 20.27 -10.93 10.32
N ALA A 181 21.07 -10.07 9.67
CA ALA A 181 22.48 -9.96 9.98
C ALA A 181 22.76 -9.36 11.37
N ARG A 182 21.83 -8.57 11.94
CA ARG A 182 21.91 -8.01 13.30
C ARG A 182 21.31 -8.96 14.36
N ALA A 183 20.44 -9.88 13.96
CA ALA A 183 19.75 -10.79 14.89
C ALA A 183 20.70 -11.75 15.65
N GLY A 184 21.97 -11.89 15.22
CA GLY A 184 23.00 -12.61 15.97
C GLY A 184 23.37 -11.97 17.32
N ASP A 185 23.01 -10.70 17.53
CA ASP A 185 23.25 -9.96 18.77
C ASP A 185 22.03 -9.95 19.72
N GLU A 186 20.87 -10.47 19.30
CA GLU A 186 19.71 -10.62 20.19
C GLU A 186 19.81 -11.94 20.96
N PRO A 187 19.59 -11.95 22.31
CA PRO A 187 19.62 -13.17 23.12
C PRO A 187 18.64 -14.21 22.58
N THR A 188 19.14 -15.37 22.19
CA THR A 188 18.37 -16.50 21.63
C THR A 188 17.48 -17.19 22.69
N ALA A 189 17.65 -16.87 23.96
CA ALA A 189 16.89 -17.45 25.06
C ALA A 189 15.82 -16.46 25.52
N LEU A 190 14.63 -16.60 24.99
CA LEU A 190 13.43 -16.19 25.71
C LEU A 190 13.19 -17.19 26.83
N ALA A 191 14.01 -17.09 27.90
CA ALA A 191 13.60 -17.66 29.17
C ALA A 191 12.26 -17.01 29.48
N SER A 192 11.23 -17.83 29.67
CA SER A 192 9.93 -17.42 30.19
C SER A 192 10.20 -16.60 31.46
N VAL A 193 10.22 -15.28 31.32
CA VAL A 193 10.11 -14.41 32.47
C VAL A 193 8.65 -14.54 32.91
N LEU A 194 8.43 -15.56 33.75
CA LEU A 194 7.25 -15.63 34.61
C LEU A 194 7.38 -14.45 35.59
N GLY A 195 7.16 -13.25 35.07
CA GLY A 195 6.95 -12.06 35.87
C GLY A 195 5.59 -12.16 36.51
N ALA A 196 5.55 -11.92 37.82
CA ALA A 196 4.34 -11.81 38.62
C ALA A 196 3.25 -11.03 37.85
N PRO A 197 1.96 -11.38 38.00
CA PRO A 197 0.86 -10.67 37.38
C PRO A 197 0.94 -9.21 37.81
N ALA A 198 1.36 -8.34 36.90
CA ALA A 198 1.24 -6.91 37.10
C ALA A 198 -0.23 -6.60 37.29
N ALA A 199 -0.55 -5.91 38.39
CA ALA A 199 -1.89 -5.48 38.72
C ALA A 199 -2.49 -4.83 37.46
N ALA A 200 -3.64 -5.36 37.04
CA ALA A 200 -4.37 -4.89 35.86
C ALA A 200 -4.66 -3.39 36.02
N LYS A 201 -3.82 -2.56 35.44
CA LYS A 201 -4.23 -1.22 35.05
C LYS A 201 -5.23 -1.44 33.92
N THR A 202 -6.45 -0.98 34.13
CA THR A 202 -7.50 -0.91 33.11
C THR A 202 -7.06 0.07 32.02
N GLY A 203 -6.07 -0.32 31.21
CA GLY A 203 -5.66 0.41 30.02
C GLY A 203 -6.60 0.08 28.87
N ALA A 204 -6.88 1.04 28.02
CA ALA A 204 -7.63 0.81 26.80
C ALA A 204 -6.95 -0.28 25.96
N ASP A 205 -7.66 -1.34 25.65
CA ASP A 205 -7.19 -2.40 24.78
C ASP A 205 -7.41 -2.02 23.31
N TRP A 206 -6.48 -2.44 22.43
CA TRP A 206 -6.61 -2.36 20.98
C TRP A 206 -6.53 -3.78 20.42
N PRO A 207 -7.63 -4.56 20.44
CA PRO A 207 -7.58 -6.01 20.28
C PRO A 207 -7.32 -6.48 18.85
N GLY A 208 -7.25 -5.58 17.86
CA GLY A 208 -7.01 -5.96 16.47
C GLY A 208 -7.13 -4.83 15.49
N PHE A 209 -7.35 -5.19 14.24
CA PHE A 209 -7.43 -4.27 13.11
C PHE A 209 -8.46 -3.17 13.35
N ARG A 210 -8.02 -1.90 13.35
CA ARG A 210 -8.81 -0.70 13.57
C ARG A 210 -9.51 -0.62 14.93
N GLY A 211 -9.04 -1.36 15.95
CA GLY A 211 -9.52 -1.26 17.33
C GLY A 211 -10.70 -2.17 17.67
N PRO A 212 -11.32 -1.95 18.85
CA PRO A 212 -12.35 -2.84 19.40
C PRO A 212 -13.54 -3.03 18.46
N ASP A 213 -14.03 -1.96 17.87
CA ASP A 213 -15.20 -1.95 17.00
C ASP A 213 -14.82 -2.02 15.51
N ARG A 214 -13.52 -2.14 15.19
CA ARG A 214 -12.97 -2.15 13.83
C ARG A 214 -13.35 -0.90 13.01
N ASP A 215 -13.56 0.23 13.66
CA ASP A 215 -14.02 1.49 13.08
C ASP A 215 -12.93 2.58 12.99
N GLY A 216 -11.74 2.31 13.56
CA GLY A 216 -10.63 3.29 13.59
C GLY A 216 -10.84 4.42 14.59
N VAL A 217 -11.62 4.19 15.65
CA VAL A 217 -12.00 5.22 16.63
C VAL A 217 -11.38 4.92 17.99
N VAL A 218 -10.72 5.93 18.57
CA VAL A 218 -10.13 5.90 19.91
C VAL A 218 -11.01 6.73 20.85
N ARG A 219 -11.76 6.06 21.71
CA ARG A 219 -12.69 6.70 22.65
C ARG A 219 -12.07 6.85 24.04
N GLY A 220 -12.46 7.90 24.78
CA GLY A 220 -12.03 8.13 26.16
C GLY A 220 -10.59 8.62 26.30
N VAL A 221 -9.94 9.00 25.22
CA VAL A 221 -8.57 9.56 25.20
C VAL A 221 -8.62 11.00 24.70
N ARG A 222 -8.01 11.90 25.45
CA ARG A 222 -7.85 13.32 25.07
C ARG A 222 -6.37 13.69 25.14
N ILE A 223 -5.80 14.15 24.04
CA ILE A 223 -4.39 14.50 23.93
C ILE A 223 -4.20 16.01 23.78
N ALA A 224 -3.02 16.51 24.17
CA ALA A 224 -2.63 17.89 23.92
C ALA A 224 -2.48 18.14 22.40
N THR A 225 -3.00 19.24 21.92
CA THR A 225 -2.99 19.61 20.49
C THR A 225 -1.83 20.52 20.11
N ASP A 226 -1.26 21.23 21.07
CA ASP A 226 -0.06 22.05 20.86
C ASP A 226 1.20 21.21 21.12
N TRP A 227 1.70 20.61 20.07
CA TRP A 227 2.94 19.81 20.12
C TRP A 227 4.21 20.65 20.14
N SER A 228 4.12 21.97 19.97
CA SER A 228 5.25 22.88 20.19
C SER A 228 5.51 23.09 21.69
N ALA A 229 4.44 23.14 22.47
CA ALA A 229 4.51 23.23 23.94
C ALA A 229 4.64 21.85 24.61
N SER A 230 4.05 20.81 24.05
CA SER A 230 4.02 19.45 24.59
C SER A 230 4.33 18.42 23.50
N PRO A 231 5.57 18.35 23.03
CA PRO A 231 5.94 17.45 21.93
C PRO A 231 5.78 15.97 22.32
N PRO A 232 5.44 15.11 21.35
CA PRO A 232 5.48 13.66 21.54
C PRO A 232 6.87 13.20 21.99
N VAL A 233 6.91 12.35 23.03
CA VAL A 233 8.17 11.84 23.62
C VAL A 233 8.41 10.41 23.14
N GLU A 234 9.49 10.18 22.41
CA GLU A 234 9.87 8.83 22.00
C GLU A 234 10.20 7.97 23.22
N LEU A 235 9.52 6.84 23.38
CA LEU A 235 9.77 5.85 24.42
C LEU A 235 10.81 4.84 23.99
N TRP A 236 10.68 4.35 22.79
CA TRP A 236 11.62 3.43 22.15
C TRP A 236 11.42 3.39 20.63
N ARG A 237 12.51 3.00 19.93
CA ARG A 237 12.54 2.72 18.50
C ARG A 237 13.27 1.40 18.29
N ARG A 238 12.73 0.52 17.43
CA ARG A 238 13.24 -0.82 17.18
C ARG A 238 13.18 -1.19 15.70
N PRO A 239 14.20 -1.89 15.18
CA PRO A 239 14.11 -2.52 13.88
C PRO A 239 13.06 -3.65 13.91
N ILE A 240 12.31 -3.80 12.80
CA ILE A 240 11.30 -4.83 12.63
C ILE A 240 11.40 -5.43 11.22
N GLY A 241 10.92 -6.64 11.03
CA GLY A 241 10.82 -7.28 9.73
C GLY A 241 9.73 -6.66 8.85
N PRO A 242 9.88 -6.75 7.51
CA PRO A 242 8.88 -6.24 6.59
C PRO A 242 7.50 -6.88 6.81
N GLY A 243 6.47 -6.09 6.53
CA GLY A 243 5.07 -6.45 6.63
C GLY A 243 4.20 -5.22 6.83
N TRP A 244 2.95 -5.32 6.43
CA TRP A 244 1.96 -4.24 6.55
C TRP A 244 0.95 -4.47 7.67
N SER A 245 1.17 -5.51 8.49
CA SER A 245 0.45 -5.75 9.74
C SER A 245 0.57 -4.55 10.66
N SER A 246 -0.52 -4.12 11.29
CA SER A 246 -0.50 -3.18 12.40
C SER A 246 -0.34 -3.94 13.72
N PHE A 247 -0.63 -3.29 14.83
CA PHE A 247 -0.52 -3.87 16.17
C PHE A 247 -1.89 -4.23 16.74
N ALA A 248 -1.93 -5.34 17.50
CA ALA A 248 -2.95 -5.62 18.49
C ALA A 248 -2.34 -5.47 19.88
N VAL A 249 -3.06 -4.84 20.84
CA VAL A 249 -2.51 -4.50 22.16
C VAL A 249 -3.47 -4.92 23.25
N ARG A 250 -2.93 -5.60 24.27
CA ARG A 250 -3.63 -5.90 25.53
C ARG A 250 -2.70 -5.72 26.70
N GLY A 251 -3.01 -4.76 27.58
CA GLY A 251 -2.17 -4.40 28.71
C GLY A 251 -0.76 -4.02 28.28
N GLU A 252 0.25 -4.69 28.80
CA GLU A 252 1.66 -4.43 28.48
C GLU A 252 2.19 -5.20 27.26
N ARG A 253 1.33 -5.88 26.51
CA ARG A 253 1.72 -6.72 25.37
C ARG A 253 1.18 -6.16 24.06
N LEU A 254 2.05 -6.08 23.08
CA LEU A 254 1.68 -5.79 21.70
C LEU A 254 2.06 -6.95 20.79
N TYR A 255 1.22 -7.21 19.80
CA TYR A 255 1.36 -8.32 18.88
C TYR A 255 1.31 -7.81 17.45
N THR A 256 2.18 -8.34 16.61
CA THR A 256 2.19 -8.02 15.17
C THR A 256 2.72 -9.19 14.37
N GLN A 257 2.56 -9.13 13.05
CA GLN A 257 3.17 -10.07 12.11
C GLN A 257 4.29 -9.36 11.33
N GLU A 258 5.38 -10.05 11.10
CA GLU A 258 6.53 -9.57 10.31
C GLU A 258 7.17 -10.73 9.56
N GLN A 259 8.09 -10.46 8.64
CA GLN A 259 8.86 -11.51 7.95
C GLN A 259 10.33 -11.42 8.32
N ARG A 260 10.90 -12.51 8.85
CA ARG A 260 12.32 -12.67 9.19
C ARG A 260 12.80 -14.05 8.72
N GLY A 261 13.09 -14.18 7.43
CA GLY A 261 13.39 -15.49 6.85
C GLY A 261 12.14 -16.31 6.53
N GLY A 262 11.12 -16.29 7.34
CA GLY A 262 9.75 -16.75 7.18
C GLY A 262 8.80 -15.74 7.79
N ASP A 263 7.49 -16.01 7.78
CA ASP A 263 6.51 -15.18 8.48
C ASP A 263 6.64 -15.44 9.99
N GLU A 264 6.70 -14.39 10.78
CA GLU A 264 6.77 -14.44 12.23
C GLU A 264 5.60 -13.69 12.88
N ILE A 265 5.05 -14.28 13.91
CA ILE A 265 4.15 -13.63 14.84
C ILE A 265 4.94 -13.33 16.10
N VAL A 266 5.01 -12.06 16.49
CA VAL A 266 5.82 -11.62 17.61
C VAL A 266 4.99 -10.87 18.62
N CYS A 267 5.18 -11.22 19.90
CA CYS A 267 4.72 -10.45 21.04
C CYS A 267 5.89 -9.61 21.57
N TYR A 268 5.63 -8.32 21.73
CA TYR A 268 6.58 -7.37 22.30
C TYR A 268 5.99 -6.74 23.57
N ASN A 269 6.85 -6.27 24.44
CA ASN A 269 6.43 -5.46 25.59
C ASN A 269 6.18 -4.01 25.13
N VAL A 270 5.01 -3.45 25.42
CA VAL A 270 4.60 -2.09 25.00
C VAL A 270 5.55 -1.02 25.53
N THR A 271 6.01 -1.16 26.78
CA THR A 271 6.83 -0.13 27.46
C THR A 271 8.28 -0.10 26.94
N THR A 272 8.84 -1.25 26.53
CA THR A 272 10.26 -1.38 26.18
C THR A 272 10.52 -1.71 24.72
N GLY A 273 9.51 -2.14 23.98
CA GLY A 273 9.63 -2.66 22.62
C GLY A 273 10.45 -3.96 22.52
N LYS A 274 10.76 -4.62 23.64
CA LYS A 274 11.52 -5.89 23.62
C LYS A 274 10.61 -7.07 23.27
N PRO A 275 11.09 -8.03 22.45
CA PRO A 275 10.34 -9.24 22.17
C PRO A 275 10.19 -10.08 23.45
N MET A 276 8.99 -10.63 23.63
CA MET A 276 8.64 -11.54 24.73
C MET A 276 8.58 -12.98 24.25
N TRP A 277 7.99 -13.22 23.10
CA TRP A 277 8.00 -14.51 22.41
C TRP A 277 7.84 -14.35 20.91
N ARG A 278 8.17 -15.38 20.14
CA ARG A 278 8.04 -15.46 18.68
C ARG A 278 7.50 -16.82 18.28
N HIS A 279 6.62 -16.81 17.29
CA HIS A 279 6.20 -17.99 16.54
C HIS A 279 6.63 -17.83 15.09
N HIS A 280 7.13 -18.88 14.47
CA HIS A 280 7.68 -18.87 13.12
C HIS A 280 6.96 -19.85 12.21
N ASP A 281 6.50 -19.37 11.05
CA ASP A 281 6.02 -20.17 9.94
C ASP A 281 7.08 -20.22 8.83
N ALA A 282 7.28 -21.40 8.22
CA ALA A 282 8.21 -21.54 7.10
C ALA A 282 7.75 -20.83 5.81
N ALA A 283 6.59 -20.20 5.83
CA ALA A 283 6.01 -19.48 4.71
C ALA A 283 6.68 -18.13 4.49
N ARG A 284 6.76 -17.71 3.23
CA ARG A 284 7.24 -16.37 2.83
C ARG A 284 6.31 -15.80 1.79
N PHE A 285 5.98 -14.53 1.96
CA PHE A 285 5.28 -13.77 0.94
C PHE A 285 6.12 -12.57 0.48
N TRP A 286 6.13 -12.33 -0.83
CA TRP A 286 6.75 -11.16 -1.44
C TRP A 286 6.07 -10.83 -2.77
N GLU A 287 5.90 -9.55 -3.05
CA GLU A 287 5.53 -9.03 -4.36
C GLU A 287 6.19 -7.65 -4.60
N SER A 288 6.20 -7.21 -5.85
CA SER A 288 7.06 -6.11 -6.30
C SER A 288 6.57 -4.70 -5.95
N ASN A 289 5.28 -4.50 -5.65
CA ASN A 289 4.74 -3.15 -5.37
C ASN A 289 4.86 -2.79 -3.89
N ALA A 290 4.35 -3.65 -3.01
CA ALA A 290 4.35 -3.44 -1.57
C ALA A 290 5.47 -4.19 -0.83
N GLY A 291 6.21 -5.09 -1.50
CA GLY A 291 7.34 -5.80 -0.92
C GLY A 291 6.92 -7.04 -0.10
N ALA A 292 7.80 -7.40 0.85
CA ALA A 292 7.71 -8.63 1.62
C ALA A 292 6.78 -8.55 2.82
N GLY A 293 6.37 -9.70 3.32
CA GLY A 293 5.78 -9.95 4.62
C GLY A 293 4.25 -9.97 4.67
N PRO A 294 3.69 -10.33 5.83
CA PRO A 294 2.25 -10.45 6.06
C PRO A 294 1.54 -9.10 6.02
N ARG A 295 0.23 -9.12 5.69
CA ARG A 295 -0.61 -7.92 5.56
C ARG A 295 -1.65 -7.80 6.67
N GLY A 296 -2.21 -8.94 7.12
CA GLY A 296 -3.25 -8.97 8.15
C GLY A 296 -2.73 -8.52 9.51
N THR A 297 -3.57 -7.83 10.29
CA THR A 297 -3.29 -7.49 11.69
C THR A 297 -3.80 -8.61 12.59
N PRO A 298 -3.04 -9.03 13.62
CA PRO A 298 -3.50 -10.01 14.60
C PRO A 298 -4.80 -9.56 15.30
N THR A 299 -5.60 -10.53 15.71
CA THR A 299 -6.79 -10.29 16.57
C THR A 299 -6.63 -11.02 17.89
N LEU A 300 -6.89 -10.31 18.99
CA LEU A 300 -6.83 -10.84 20.34
C LEU A 300 -8.24 -11.16 20.85
N SER A 301 -8.47 -12.38 21.30
CA SER A 301 -9.71 -12.78 21.94
C SER A 301 -9.46 -13.95 22.87
N ASN A 302 -10.08 -13.92 24.05
CA ASN A 302 -10.10 -15.06 25.01
C ASN A 302 -8.72 -15.65 25.32
N GLY A 303 -7.69 -14.78 25.52
CA GLY A 303 -6.32 -15.21 25.82
C GLY A 303 -5.57 -15.83 24.63
N ARG A 304 -6.09 -15.70 23.43
CA ARG A 304 -5.50 -16.19 22.18
C ARG A 304 -5.20 -15.07 21.20
N VAL A 305 -4.23 -15.33 20.31
CA VAL A 305 -3.86 -14.49 19.18
C VAL A 305 -4.24 -15.22 17.90
N TYR A 306 -5.05 -14.61 17.08
CA TYR A 306 -5.48 -15.11 15.77
C TYR A 306 -4.74 -14.33 14.71
N THR A 307 -4.03 -15.00 13.80
CA THR A 307 -3.22 -14.37 12.75
C THR A 307 -3.50 -15.00 11.40
N PHE A 308 -3.47 -14.19 10.35
CA PHE A 308 -3.64 -14.65 8.98
C PHE A 308 -2.52 -14.12 8.11
N GLY A 309 -1.63 -15.01 7.69
CA GLY A 309 -0.44 -14.71 6.91
C GLY A 309 -0.73 -14.43 5.43
N GLY A 310 0.21 -13.77 4.74
CA GLY A 310 0.07 -13.41 3.32
C GLY A 310 -0.07 -14.62 2.37
N THR A 311 0.33 -15.81 2.81
CA THR A 311 0.22 -17.09 2.08
C THR A 311 -1.04 -17.90 2.39
N GLY A 312 -1.85 -17.43 3.37
CA GLY A 312 -3.11 -18.08 3.75
C GLY A 312 -3.02 -19.02 4.96
N ILE A 313 -1.95 -18.97 5.74
CA ILE A 313 -1.85 -19.68 7.01
C ILE A 313 -2.63 -18.91 8.07
N LEU A 314 -3.59 -19.57 8.70
CA LEU A 314 -4.35 -19.10 9.85
C LEU A 314 -3.83 -19.79 11.10
N ASN A 315 -3.20 -19.04 12.00
CA ASN A 315 -2.74 -19.55 13.28
C ASN A 315 -3.60 -19.07 14.43
N VAL A 316 -3.79 -19.92 15.41
CA VAL A 316 -4.30 -19.57 16.73
C VAL A 316 -3.25 -19.95 17.76
N LEU A 317 -2.75 -18.94 18.45
CA LEU A 317 -1.66 -19.06 19.41
C LEU A 317 -2.15 -18.67 20.80
N ASN A 318 -1.54 -19.22 21.83
CA ASN A 318 -1.68 -18.72 23.19
C ASN A 318 -1.03 -17.32 23.27
N ALA A 319 -1.74 -16.35 23.80
CA ALA A 319 -1.26 -14.97 23.87
C ALA A 319 -0.09 -14.77 24.87
N ASP A 320 0.05 -15.65 25.85
CA ASP A 320 1.07 -15.51 26.89
C ASP A 320 2.45 -15.99 26.45
N ASP A 321 2.54 -17.09 25.70
CA ASP A 321 3.78 -17.77 25.35
C ASP A 321 3.97 -18.08 23.85
N GLY A 322 2.94 -17.80 23.01
CA GLY A 322 3.00 -18.06 21.56
C GLY A 322 2.84 -19.53 21.19
N ALA A 323 2.50 -20.41 22.13
CA ALA A 323 2.27 -21.84 21.83
C ALA A 323 1.10 -22.00 20.84
N VAL A 324 1.28 -22.85 19.85
CA VAL A 324 0.25 -23.15 18.84
C VAL A 324 -0.90 -23.90 19.48
N VAL A 325 -2.10 -23.35 19.40
CA VAL A 325 -3.33 -24.05 19.74
C VAL A 325 -3.77 -24.91 18.56
N TRP A 326 -3.84 -24.30 17.39
CA TRP A 326 -4.01 -24.97 16.11
C TRP A 326 -3.57 -24.05 14.95
N SER A 327 -3.31 -24.64 13.79
CA SER A 327 -2.95 -23.95 12.55
C SER A 327 -3.66 -24.58 11.36
N ARG A 328 -4.11 -23.75 10.41
CA ARG A 328 -4.81 -24.18 9.18
C ARG A 328 -4.26 -23.44 7.97
N ASN A 329 -4.30 -24.11 6.81
CA ASN A 329 -4.06 -23.45 5.54
C ASN A 329 -5.42 -23.09 4.90
N ALA A 330 -5.93 -21.90 5.20
CA ALA A 330 -7.23 -21.46 4.69
C ALA A 330 -7.25 -21.30 3.16
N ALA A 331 -6.10 -21.05 2.52
CA ALA A 331 -6.01 -21.03 1.06
C ALA A 331 -6.30 -22.42 0.46
N SER A 332 -5.79 -23.48 1.09
CA SER A 332 -6.07 -24.87 0.69
C SER A 332 -7.51 -25.27 0.99
N ASP A 333 -8.03 -24.92 2.17
CA ASP A 333 -9.39 -25.25 2.59
C ASP A 333 -10.45 -24.63 1.65
N THR A 334 -10.19 -23.41 1.17
CA THR A 334 -11.08 -22.69 0.24
C THR A 334 -10.71 -22.90 -1.23
N GLN A 335 -9.67 -23.65 -1.53
CA GLN A 335 -9.12 -23.85 -2.88
C GLN A 335 -8.79 -22.52 -3.60
N THR A 336 -8.39 -21.50 -2.82
CA THR A 336 -8.11 -20.16 -3.33
C THR A 336 -6.62 -19.99 -3.57
N LYS A 337 -6.25 -19.51 -4.76
CA LYS A 337 -4.85 -19.14 -5.06
C LYS A 337 -4.47 -17.89 -4.26
N VAL A 338 -3.22 -17.85 -3.82
CA VAL A 338 -2.66 -16.63 -3.19
C VAL A 338 -2.81 -15.46 -4.18
N PRO A 339 -3.52 -14.39 -3.81
CA PRO A 339 -3.71 -13.24 -4.69
C PRO A 339 -2.42 -12.44 -4.88
N GLY A 340 -2.38 -11.59 -5.90
CA GLY A 340 -1.17 -10.86 -6.29
C GLY A 340 -0.51 -10.06 -5.16
N TRP A 341 -1.31 -9.49 -4.24
CA TRP A 341 -0.81 -8.75 -3.07
C TRP A 341 -0.82 -9.58 -1.78
N GLY A 342 -1.03 -10.90 -1.86
CA GLY A 342 -1.17 -11.80 -0.72
C GLY A 342 -2.54 -11.70 -0.06
N PHE A 343 -2.81 -12.59 0.89
CA PHE A 343 -3.99 -12.44 1.73
C PHE A 343 -3.77 -11.29 2.71
N ALA A 344 -4.74 -10.37 2.80
CA ALA A 344 -4.65 -9.16 3.61
C ALA A 344 -5.70 -9.07 4.72
N SER A 345 -6.61 -10.03 4.78
CA SER A 345 -7.67 -10.06 5.78
C SER A 345 -7.11 -10.17 7.19
N SER A 346 -7.62 -9.32 8.08
CA SER A 346 -7.41 -9.47 9.52
C SER A 346 -8.51 -10.36 10.10
N PRO A 347 -8.19 -11.40 10.91
CA PRO A 347 -9.18 -12.31 11.47
C PRO A 347 -10.28 -11.59 12.26
N LEU A 348 -11.50 -12.08 12.18
CA LEU A 348 -12.63 -11.63 12.99
C LEU A 348 -13.08 -12.79 13.88
N VAL A 349 -13.07 -12.59 15.19
CA VAL A 349 -13.64 -13.54 16.16
C VAL A 349 -15.07 -13.14 16.47
N VAL A 350 -16.01 -14.06 16.30
CA VAL A 350 -17.42 -13.84 16.59
C VAL A 350 -18.08 -15.13 17.07
N GLY A 351 -18.73 -15.09 18.26
CA GLY A 351 -19.31 -16.28 18.88
C GLY A 351 -18.24 -17.36 19.13
N ASP A 352 -18.42 -18.51 18.53
CA ASP A 352 -17.55 -19.69 18.61
C ASP A 352 -16.69 -19.92 17.36
N VAL A 353 -16.62 -18.93 16.44
CA VAL A 353 -15.82 -19.04 15.22
C VAL A 353 -14.83 -17.89 15.04
N VAL A 354 -13.73 -18.18 14.34
CA VAL A 354 -12.87 -17.18 13.71
C VAL A 354 -13.12 -17.17 12.22
N VAL A 355 -13.28 -15.98 11.66
CA VAL A 355 -13.62 -15.75 10.25
C VAL A 355 -12.48 -14.99 9.57
N VAL A 356 -12.04 -15.47 8.42
CA VAL A 356 -11.08 -14.79 7.54
C VAL A 356 -11.63 -14.67 6.12
N ALA A 357 -11.17 -13.69 5.37
CA ALA A 357 -11.49 -13.57 3.95
C ALA A 357 -10.34 -14.11 3.10
N THR A 358 -10.60 -15.18 2.36
CA THR A 358 -9.68 -15.75 1.37
C THR A 358 -10.00 -15.20 -0.01
N ALA A 359 -9.40 -14.03 -0.34
CA ALA A 359 -9.61 -13.33 -1.61
C ALA A 359 -11.11 -13.14 -1.97
N GLY A 360 -11.88 -12.58 -1.03
CA GLY A 360 -13.29 -12.25 -1.22
C GLY A 360 -14.27 -13.36 -0.83
N THR A 361 -13.80 -14.53 -0.40
CA THR A 361 -14.63 -15.59 0.17
C THR A 361 -14.41 -15.66 1.67
N LEU A 362 -15.48 -15.60 2.49
CA LEU A 362 -15.37 -15.79 3.92
C LEU A 362 -15.26 -17.28 4.26
N ALA A 363 -14.32 -17.59 5.15
CA ALA A 363 -14.15 -18.93 5.72
C ALA A 363 -14.19 -18.81 7.24
N ALA A 364 -15.03 -19.61 7.89
CA ALA A 364 -15.15 -19.69 9.34
C ALA A 364 -14.64 -21.01 9.87
N TYR A 365 -13.91 -20.93 10.99
CA TYR A 365 -13.31 -22.05 11.67
C TYR A 365 -13.72 -22.05 13.14
N ASP A 366 -13.94 -23.23 13.69
CA ASP A 366 -14.22 -23.42 15.11
C ASP A 366 -13.06 -22.90 15.97
N LEU A 367 -13.36 -22.08 16.99
CA LEU A 367 -12.33 -21.47 17.83
C LEU A 367 -11.49 -22.49 18.62
N ALA A 368 -12.10 -23.62 19.01
CA ALA A 368 -11.42 -24.61 19.84
C ALA A 368 -10.56 -25.58 19.02
N THR A 369 -11.07 -26.02 17.87
CA THR A 369 -10.49 -27.13 17.09
C THR A 369 -9.82 -26.71 15.79
N GLY A 370 -10.17 -25.55 15.24
CA GLY A 370 -9.74 -25.11 13.92
C GLY A 370 -10.45 -25.82 12.76
N GLU A 371 -11.47 -26.63 13.04
CA GLU A 371 -12.22 -27.30 11.96
C GLU A 371 -13.09 -26.29 11.19
N PRO A 372 -13.19 -26.40 9.86
CA PRO A 372 -14.07 -25.56 9.05
C PRO A 372 -15.54 -25.73 9.48
N ARG A 373 -16.21 -24.61 9.70
CA ARG A 373 -17.63 -24.57 10.10
C ARG A 373 -18.54 -24.22 8.92
N TRP A 374 -18.16 -23.19 8.17
CA TRP A 374 -18.87 -22.78 6.96
C TRP A 374 -17.97 -21.98 6.02
N LEU A 375 -18.35 -21.97 4.75
CA LEU A 375 -17.77 -21.14 3.69
C LEU A 375 -18.86 -20.24 3.11
N GLY A 376 -18.54 -18.96 2.93
CA GLY A 376 -19.40 -18.01 2.22
C GLY A 376 -19.36 -18.19 0.70
N PRO A 377 -20.18 -17.43 -0.03
CA PRO A 377 -20.15 -17.43 -1.50
C PRO A 377 -18.82 -16.90 -2.03
N ASN A 378 -18.48 -17.29 -3.27
CA ASN A 378 -17.29 -16.80 -3.94
C ASN A 378 -17.47 -15.31 -4.30
N GLY A 379 -16.69 -14.44 -3.70
CA GLY A 379 -16.72 -13.00 -3.91
C GLY A 379 -15.86 -12.48 -5.08
N GLY A 380 -15.24 -13.36 -5.87
CA GLY A 380 -14.50 -12.96 -7.08
C GLY A 380 -13.21 -12.17 -6.85
N GLY A 381 -12.60 -12.31 -5.68
CA GLY A 381 -11.36 -11.61 -5.28
C GLY A 381 -11.58 -10.54 -4.21
N GLY A 382 -10.52 -9.80 -3.88
CA GLY A 382 -10.57 -8.72 -2.89
C GLY A 382 -9.59 -8.90 -1.73
N TYR A 383 -9.40 -7.83 -0.95
CA TYR A 383 -8.42 -7.73 0.12
C TYR A 383 -9.02 -7.20 1.43
N SER A 384 -10.32 -6.90 1.44
CA SER A 384 -11.04 -6.37 2.60
C SER A 384 -11.10 -7.40 3.73
N SER A 385 -11.14 -6.91 4.97
CA SER A 385 -11.34 -7.74 6.15
C SER A 385 -12.84 -7.87 6.49
N PRO A 386 -13.29 -9.00 7.06
CA PRO A 386 -14.65 -9.14 7.55
C PRO A 386 -14.96 -8.12 8.65
N HIS A 387 -16.16 -7.55 8.65
CA HIS A 387 -16.61 -6.57 9.62
C HIS A 387 -17.93 -6.99 10.25
N LEU A 388 -17.93 -7.23 11.56
CA LEU A 388 -19.16 -7.53 12.31
C LEU A 388 -19.93 -6.24 12.56
N VAL A 389 -21.17 -6.21 12.15
CA VAL A 389 -22.09 -5.09 12.36
C VAL A 389 -23.45 -5.60 12.81
N THR A 390 -24.26 -4.72 13.40
CA THR A 390 -25.66 -5.01 13.70
C THR A 390 -26.54 -4.07 12.90
N ILE A 391 -27.34 -4.62 11.98
CA ILE A 391 -28.28 -3.85 11.17
C ILE A 391 -29.68 -4.30 11.54
N GLN A 392 -30.53 -3.37 11.95
CA GLN A 392 -31.90 -3.63 12.43
C GLN A 392 -31.97 -4.76 13.50
N GLY A 393 -31.03 -4.75 14.44
CA GLY A 393 -30.95 -5.73 15.53
C GLY A 393 -30.41 -7.10 15.14
N VAL A 394 -30.04 -7.33 13.87
CA VAL A 394 -29.47 -8.59 13.39
C VAL A 394 -27.95 -8.47 13.23
N PRO A 395 -27.15 -9.26 14.01
CA PRO A 395 -25.71 -9.34 13.80
C PRO A 395 -25.39 -9.97 12.46
N GLN A 396 -24.48 -9.36 11.71
CA GLN A 396 -24.09 -9.81 10.38
C GLN A 396 -22.63 -9.45 10.07
N ILE A 397 -21.99 -10.27 9.26
CA ILE A 397 -20.61 -10.05 8.81
C ILE A 397 -20.65 -9.45 7.40
N LEU A 398 -20.20 -8.20 7.29
CA LEU A 398 -20.04 -7.53 6.01
C LEU A 398 -18.66 -7.84 5.41
N LEU A 399 -18.64 -8.02 4.08
CA LEU A 399 -17.40 -8.10 3.30
C LEU A 399 -17.56 -7.32 1.99
N LEU A 400 -16.54 -6.52 1.65
CA LEU A 400 -16.37 -5.99 0.31
C LEU A 400 -15.46 -6.94 -0.49
N SER A 401 -15.94 -7.35 -1.67
CA SER A 401 -15.26 -8.32 -2.51
C SER A 401 -15.27 -7.89 -3.99
N GLY A 402 -14.65 -8.67 -4.86
CA GLY A 402 -14.59 -8.40 -6.30
C GLY A 402 -15.96 -8.27 -6.97
N THR A 403 -17.00 -8.89 -6.41
CA THR A 403 -18.38 -8.84 -6.93
C THR A 403 -19.24 -7.76 -6.27
N GLY A 404 -18.85 -7.22 -5.12
CA GLY A 404 -19.63 -6.22 -4.40
C GLY A 404 -19.57 -6.34 -2.89
N ALA A 405 -20.60 -5.83 -2.23
CA ALA A 405 -20.80 -5.98 -0.80
C ALA A 405 -21.70 -7.18 -0.52
N THR A 406 -21.28 -8.03 0.41
CA THR A 406 -22.08 -9.17 0.88
C THR A 406 -22.23 -9.13 2.39
N SER A 407 -23.36 -9.61 2.89
CA SER A 407 -23.64 -9.77 4.30
C SER A 407 -24.00 -11.22 4.61
N LEU A 408 -23.31 -11.79 5.59
CA LEU A 408 -23.53 -13.19 6.01
C LEU A 408 -23.93 -13.28 7.48
N ALA A 409 -24.77 -14.24 7.80
CA ALA A 409 -25.06 -14.61 9.18
C ALA A 409 -23.80 -15.23 9.83
N PRO A 410 -23.40 -14.79 11.04
CA PRO A 410 -22.18 -15.30 11.69
C PRO A 410 -22.25 -16.79 12.05
N THR A 411 -23.45 -17.33 12.28
CA THR A 411 -23.66 -18.69 12.78
C THR A 411 -23.43 -19.78 11.75
N ASP A 412 -23.83 -19.55 10.51
CA ASP A 412 -23.87 -20.57 9.45
C ASP A 412 -23.38 -20.08 8.08
N GLY A 413 -22.95 -18.83 7.98
CA GLY A 413 -22.47 -18.22 6.74
C GLY A 413 -23.56 -18.00 5.68
N LYS A 414 -24.84 -18.11 6.05
CA LYS A 414 -25.94 -17.86 5.14
C LYS A 414 -25.94 -16.40 4.70
N GLN A 415 -26.00 -16.18 3.38
CA GLN A 415 -26.11 -14.85 2.83
C GLN A 415 -27.45 -14.23 3.22
N LEU A 416 -27.40 -13.04 3.83
CA LEU A 416 -28.55 -12.25 4.21
C LEU A 416 -28.96 -11.32 3.07
N TRP A 417 -27.99 -10.57 2.53
CA TRP A 417 -28.17 -9.69 1.40
C TRP A 417 -26.86 -9.50 0.64
N GLU A 418 -26.98 -8.97 -0.57
CA GLU A 418 -25.84 -8.54 -1.37
C GLU A 418 -26.17 -7.23 -2.11
N HIS A 419 -25.13 -6.50 -2.45
CA HIS A 419 -25.18 -5.32 -3.30
C HIS A 419 -24.09 -5.45 -4.37
N PRO A 420 -24.47 -5.84 -5.61
CA PRO A 420 -23.50 -6.01 -6.70
C PRO A 420 -22.84 -4.69 -7.07
N LEU A 421 -21.53 -4.75 -7.33
CA LEU A 421 -20.74 -3.61 -7.79
C LEU A 421 -19.93 -4.02 -9.02
N PRO A 422 -19.49 -3.07 -9.87
CA PRO A 422 -18.63 -3.38 -11.00
C PRO A 422 -17.40 -4.19 -10.55
N PRO A 423 -16.92 -5.15 -11.36
CA PRO A 423 -15.75 -5.95 -11.01
C PRO A 423 -14.54 -5.06 -10.64
N GLY A 424 -13.83 -5.38 -9.54
CA GLY A 424 -12.68 -4.61 -9.09
C GLY A 424 -12.11 -5.10 -7.77
N ALA A 425 -10.85 -4.79 -7.51
CA ALA A 425 -10.22 -5.06 -6.22
C ALA A 425 -10.76 -4.10 -5.15
N ARG A 426 -11.23 -4.65 -4.04
CA ARG A 426 -11.70 -3.89 -2.87
C ARG A 426 -10.86 -4.24 -1.66
N ILE A 427 -10.44 -3.20 -0.95
CA ILE A 427 -9.43 -3.31 0.11
C ILE A 427 -9.99 -2.80 1.43
N VAL A 428 -10.63 -1.63 1.43
CA VAL A 428 -11.14 -0.98 2.65
C VAL A 428 -12.39 -1.69 3.20
N GLN A 429 -12.66 -1.51 4.48
CA GLN A 429 -13.86 -2.03 5.12
C GLN A 429 -15.07 -1.11 4.90
N PRO A 430 -16.29 -1.66 4.85
CA PRO A 430 -17.50 -0.85 4.96
C PRO A 430 -17.61 -0.23 6.36
N ALA A 431 -18.35 0.87 6.49
CA ALA A 431 -18.67 1.48 7.77
C ALA A 431 -20.18 1.69 7.91
N LEU A 432 -20.69 1.64 9.15
CA LEU A 432 -22.07 2.01 9.45
C LEU A 432 -22.17 3.51 9.71
N THR A 433 -23.24 4.11 9.23
CA THR A 433 -23.67 5.44 9.63
C THR A 433 -24.54 5.37 10.88
N ALA A 434 -24.72 6.49 11.57
CA ALA A 434 -25.49 6.54 12.82
C ALA A 434 -26.96 6.15 12.65
N ASP A 435 -27.52 6.31 11.47
CA ASP A 435 -28.89 5.93 11.10
C ASP A 435 -29.01 4.50 10.54
N GLY A 436 -27.90 3.74 10.52
CA GLY A 436 -27.89 2.32 10.17
C GLY A 436 -27.68 2.02 8.69
N ASP A 437 -27.46 3.02 7.84
CA ASP A 437 -27.06 2.80 6.44
C ASP A 437 -25.58 2.33 6.40
N VAL A 438 -25.19 1.72 5.29
CA VAL A 438 -23.84 1.25 5.05
C VAL A 438 -23.12 2.18 4.07
N LEU A 439 -21.96 2.67 4.48
CA LEU A 439 -21.04 3.42 3.63
C LEU A 439 -19.95 2.49 3.12
N LEU A 440 -19.74 2.45 1.83
CA LEU A 440 -18.78 1.58 1.18
C LEU A 440 -18.07 2.28 0.01
N HIS A 441 -16.87 1.79 -0.32
CA HIS A 441 -16.12 2.22 -1.50
C HIS A 441 -16.14 1.12 -2.55
N ASP A 442 -16.42 1.47 -3.81
CA ASP A 442 -16.65 0.49 -4.86
C ASP A 442 -15.37 0.07 -5.63
N GLY A 443 -14.20 0.45 -5.14
CA GLY A 443 -12.91 0.01 -5.65
C GLY A 443 -12.01 1.14 -6.13
N GLU A 444 -10.85 0.80 -6.67
CA GLU A 444 -9.84 1.76 -7.10
C GLU A 444 -10.35 2.73 -8.16
N GLY A 445 -10.22 4.02 -7.89
CA GLY A 445 -10.65 5.10 -8.79
C GLY A 445 -12.14 5.34 -8.84
N ASN A 446 -12.91 4.63 -8.05
CA ASN A 446 -14.36 4.64 -8.06
C ASN A 446 -14.96 5.48 -6.91
N ALA A 447 -16.29 5.37 -6.71
CA ALA A 447 -17.03 6.21 -5.81
C ALA A 447 -17.23 5.61 -4.42
N MET A 448 -17.40 6.48 -3.43
CA MET A 448 -18.10 6.15 -2.20
C MET A 448 -19.58 6.00 -2.49
N ARG A 449 -20.22 5.01 -1.86
CA ARG A 449 -21.66 4.77 -1.95
C ARG A 449 -22.25 4.67 -0.56
N ARG A 450 -23.44 5.23 -0.40
CA ARG A 450 -24.29 5.02 0.77
C ARG A 450 -25.48 4.17 0.35
N ILE A 451 -25.65 3.05 1.03
CA ILE A 451 -26.76 2.13 0.80
C ILE A 451 -27.60 1.98 2.07
N ALA A 452 -28.91 2.02 1.93
CA ALA A 452 -29.84 1.65 2.97
C ALA A 452 -30.11 0.15 2.91
N VAL A 453 -30.06 -0.50 4.07
CA VAL A 453 -30.35 -1.93 4.22
C VAL A 453 -31.53 -2.09 5.15
N ALA A 454 -32.59 -2.74 4.70
CA ALA A 454 -33.80 -2.95 5.47
C ALA A 454 -34.22 -4.43 5.45
N ASN A 455 -34.82 -4.89 6.55
CA ASN A 455 -35.40 -6.21 6.68
C ASN A 455 -36.93 -6.08 6.86
N GLY A 456 -37.68 -6.64 5.93
CA GLY A 456 -39.15 -6.57 5.92
C GLY A 456 -39.78 -7.95 5.71
N PRO A 457 -41.12 -8.01 5.55
CA PRO A 457 -41.83 -9.27 5.34
C PRO A 457 -41.38 -10.08 4.12
N GLY A 458 -40.77 -9.40 3.13
CA GLY A 458 -40.20 -10.02 1.91
C GLY A 458 -38.72 -10.37 2.02
N GLY A 459 -38.09 -10.20 3.18
CA GLY A 459 -36.67 -10.38 3.41
C GLY A 459 -35.87 -9.08 3.35
N TRP A 460 -34.56 -9.21 3.15
CA TRP A 460 -33.64 -8.07 3.09
C TRP A 460 -33.75 -7.32 1.76
N THR A 461 -33.75 -5.99 1.82
CA THR A 461 -33.70 -5.09 0.67
C THR A 461 -32.52 -4.14 0.81
N VAL A 462 -31.91 -3.77 -0.32
CA VAL A 462 -30.80 -2.83 -0.39
C VAL A 462 -31.14 -1.76 -1.42
N GLU A 463 -31.01 -0.49 -1.02
CA GLU A 463 -31.30 0.67 -1.87
C GLU A 463 -30.11 1.64 -1.82
N GLU A 464 -29.60 2.05 -2.98
CA GLU A 464 -28.56 3.08 -3.04
C GLU A 464 -29.18 4.46 -2.77
N ARG A 465 -28.61 5.19 -1.79
CA ARG A 465 -29.01 6.56 -1.46
C ARG A 465 -28.32 7.56 -2.37
N TRP A 466 -26.99 7.42 -2.49
CA TRP A 466 -26.16 8.25 -3.33
C TRP A 466 -24.82 7.57 -3.62
N ASN A 467 -24.12 8.10 -4.66
CA ASN A 467 -22.70 7.84 -4.89
C ASN A 467 -21.94 9.18 -5.00
N SER A 468 -20.67 9.18 -4.65
CA SER A 468 -19.84 10.39 -4.58
C SER A 468 -18.36 10.09 -4.82
N PHE A 469 -17.70 10.99 -5.54
CA PHE A 469 -16.23 11.00 -5.71
C PHE A 469 -15.53 11.93 -4.70
N GLY A 470 -16.20 12.29 -3.62
CA GLY A 470 -15.67 13.18 -2.58
C GLY A 470 -14.52 12.58 -1.80
N LEU A 471 -14.58 11.26 -1.51
CA LEU A 471 -13.49 10.44 -1.00
C LEU A 471 -13.15 9.37 -2.04
N ASN A 472 -11.87 8.97 -2.05
CA ASN A 472 -11.39 7.87 -2.88
C ASN A 472 -10.28 7.11 -2.12
N PRO A 473 -10.64 6.37 -1.04
CA PRO A 473 -9.70 5.55 -0.30
C PRO A 473 -9.23 4.38 -1.17
N TYR A 474 -7.95 4.05 -1.09
CA TYR A 474 -7.37 2.93 -1.84
C TYR A 474 -7.21 1.70 -0.94
N PHE A 475 -6.23 1.74 -0.02
CA PHE A 475 -6.06 0.77 1.06
C PHE A 475 -6.00 1.46 2.44
N ASN A 476 -6.21 2.77 2.46
CA ASN A 476 -6.35 3.61 3.63
C ASN A 476 -7.83 3.77 3.94
N ASP A 477 -8.20 3.41 5.15
CA ASP A 477 -9.58 3.46 5.58
C ASP A 477 -10.07 4.89 5.84
N PHE A 478 -11.36 5.04 6.00
CA PHE A 478 -12.04 6.26 6.40
C PHE A 478 -12.75 6.06 7.74
N VAL A 479 -13.14 7.14 8.39
CA VAL A 479 -13.90 7.15 9.64
C VAL A 479 -15.16 7.98 9.49
N VAL A 480 -16.19 7.63 10.27
CA VAL A 480 -17.47 8.32 10.30
C VAL A 480 -17.61 9.08 11.62
N HIS A 481 -17.98 10.37 11.55
CA HIS A 481 -18.13 11.21 12.73
C HIS A 481 -19.15 12.32 12.50
N LYS A 482 -20.12 12.46 13.39
CA LYS A 482 -21.12 13.57 13.42
C LYS A 482 -21.73 13.88 12.05
N GLY A 483 -22.21 12.84 11.34
CA GLY A 483 -22.87 13.01 10.03
C GLY A 483 -21.93 13.24 8.85
N HIS A 484 -20.62 13.07 9.04
CA HIS A 484 -19.59 13.22 8.00
C HIS A 484 -18.69 12.00 7.94
N ALA A 485 -18.06 11.79 6.79
CA ALA A 485 -16.97 10.84 6.63
C ALA A 485 -15.66 11.59 6.32
N PHE A 486 -14.59 11.16 7.00
CA PHE A 486 -13.25 11.69 6.85
C PHE A 486 -12.32 10.60 6.36
N GLY A 487 -11.55 10.87 5.33
CA GLY A 487 -10.67 9.90 4.71
C GLY A 487 -9.82 10.51 3.62
N PHE A 488 -9.32 9.70 2.74
CA PHE A 488 -8.41 10.16 1.70
C PHE A 488 -9.14 10.36 0.35
N ALA A 489 -8.69 11.36 -0.38
CA ALA A 489 -9.04 11.63 -1.77
C ALA A 489 -7.74 11.77 -2.58
N GLY A 490 -7.17 10.62 -2.97
CA GLY A 490 -5.80 10.53 -3.44
C GLY A 490 -4.79 10.71 -2.31
N SER A 491 -3.81 11.61 -2.46
CA SER A 491 -2.79 11.89 -1.44
C SER A 491 -3.21 12.87 -0.34
N SER A 492 -4.42 13.44 -0.44
CA SER A 492 -4.92 14.46 0.49
C SER A 492 -6.08 13.91 1.33
N LEU A 493 -6.26 14.45 2.54
CA LEU A 493 -7.48 14.23 3.31
C LEU A 493 -8.66 15.00 2.72
N ALA A 494 -9.86 14.47 2.93
CA ALA A 494 -11.10 15.14 2.60
C ALA A 494 -12.21 14.78 3.60
N CYS A 495 -13.23 15.63 3.64
CA CYS A 495 -14.46 15.44 4.38
C CYS A 495 -15.63 15.45 3.40
N ILE A 496 -16.55 14.51 3.55
CA ILE A 496 -17.84 14.50 2.84
C ILE A 496 -19.00 14.51 3.82
N ASP A 497 -20.09 15.13 3.42
CA ASP A 497 -21.37 15.06 4.12
C ASP A 497 -22.04 13.72 3.84
N LEU A 498 -22.51 13.02 4.86
CA LEU A 498 -23.20 11.74 4.67
C LEU A 498 -24.61 11.89 4.10
N LYS A 499 -25.21 13.08 4.16
CA LYS A 499 -26.56 13.31 3.64
C LYS A 499 -26.63 13.14 2.12
N ASP A 500 -25.64 13.68 1.41
CA ASP A 500 -25.63 13.78 -0.06
C ASP A 500 -24.32 13.36 -0.72
N GLY A 501 -23.29 13.06 0.07
CA GLY A 501 -21.95 12.72 -0.41
C GLY A 501 -21.13 13.93 -0.88
N GLU A 502 -21.60 15.17 -0.68
CA GLU A 502 -20.87 16.36 -1.07
C GLU A 502 -19.58 16.53 -0.28
N ARG A 503 -18.50 16.87 -0.99
CA ARG A 503 -17.22 17.17 -0.35
C ARG A 503 -17.23 18.56 0.27
N LYS A 504 -17.04 18.63 1.59
CA LYS A 504 -16.96 19.89 2.36
C LYS A 504 -15.61 20.55 2.20
N TRP A 505 -14.53 19.77 2.30
CA TRP A 505 -13.17 20.24 2.09
C TRP A 505 -12.24 19.13 1.62
N LYS A 506 -11.09 19.53 1.07
CA LYS A 506 -9.93 18.69 0.77
C LYS A 506 -8.68 19.47 1.13
N GLY A 507 -7.71 18.86 1.85
CA GLY A 507 -6.50 19.55 2.27
C GLY A 507 -5.42 18.60 2.78
N GLY A 508 -4.22 19.17 3.00
CA GLY A 508 -3.05 18.43 3.45
C GLY A 508 -2.49 17.47 2.39
N ARG A 509 -1.29 16.99 2.65
CA ARG A 509 -0.65 15.96 1.82
C ARG A 509 -0.07 14.89 2.74
N TYR A 510 -0.59 13.69 2.63
CA TYR A 510 -0.23 12.58 3.50
C TYR A 510 0.09 11.30 2.71
N GLY A 511 0.10 11.37 1.37
CA GLY A 511 0.25 10.20 0.51
C GLY A 511 -0.86 9.18 0.78
N GLN A 512 -0.54 7.90 0.72
CA GLN A 512 -1.44 6.84 1.15
C GLN A 512 -1.21 6.54 2.66
N GLY A 513 -1.42 7.56 3.48
CA GLY A 513 -1.33 7.46 4.94
C GLY A 513 -2.50 6.70 5.55
N GLN A 514 -2.51 6.63 6.89
CA GLN A 514 -3.58 6.01 7.67
C GLN A 514 -4.05 6.98 8.75
N LEU A 515 -5.24 6.76 9.29
CA LEU A 515 -5.80 7.65 10.31
C LEU A 515 -6.58 6.90 11.38
N VAL A 516 -6.68 7.53 12.55
CA VAL A 516 -7.63 7.18 13.61
C VAL A 516 -8.35 8.43 14.08
N LEU A 517 -9.60 8.26 14.52
CA LEU A 517 -10.45 9.34 15.03
C LEU A 517 -10.40 9.40 16.56
N LEU A 518 -10.24 10.59 17.12
CA LEU A 518 -10.44 10.91 18.53
C LEU A 518 -11.75 11.71 18.65
N PRO A 519 -12.90 11.04 18.83
CA PRO A 519 -14.20 11.68 18.72
C PRO A 519 -14.48 12.69 19.85
N ASP A 520 -13.87 12.48 21.02
CA ASP A 520 -14.05 13.35 22.20
C ASP A 520 -13.41 14.73 22.04
N GLN A 521 -12.58 14.91 20.98
CA GLN A 521 -11.90 16.17 20.68
C GLN A 521 -12.15 16.65 19.26
N ASP A 522 -12.96 15.94 18.46
CA ASP A 522 -13.14 16.20 17.03
C ASP A 522 -11.78 16.27 16.28
N LEU A 523 -10.91 15.27 16.50
CA LEU A 523 -9.57 15.21 15.92
C LEU A 523 -9.33 13.92 15.14
N LEU A 524 -8.57 14.03 14.07
CA LEU A 524 -7.94 12.94 13.35
C LEU A 524 -6.44 12.90 13.70
N LEU A 525 -5.94 11.76 14.09
CA LEU A 525 -4.52 11.47 14.18
C LEU A 525 -4.11 10.77 12.88
N VAL A 526 -3.32 11.43 12.06
CA VAL A 526 -2.98 10.99 10.70
C VAL A 526 -1.51 10.62 10.65
N LEU A 527 -1.20 9.38 10.24
CA LEU A 527 0.15 8.92 9.94
C LEU A 527 0.34 8.94 8.42
N SER A 528 1.19 9.83 7.92
CA SER A 528 1.45 9.99 6.49
C SER A 528 2.24 8.82 5.90
N GLU A 529 2.19 8.63 4.59
CA GLU A 529 3.03 7.65 3.87
C GLU A 529 4.53 7.90 4.06
N GLN A 530 4.92 9.15 4.31
CA GLN A 530 6.31 9.55 4.59
C GLN A 530 6.71 9.33 6.04
N GLY A 531 5.77 8.92 6.91
CA GLY A 531 6.03 8.65 8.31
C GLY A 531 5.89 9.87 9.23
N GLU A 532 5.25 10.94 8.76
CA GLU A 532 4.91 12.09 9.61
C GLU A 532 3.59 11.82 10.33
N LEU A 533 3.51 12.17 11.59
CA LEU A 533 2.28 12.19 12.37
C LEU A 533 1.71 13.60 12.39
N ALA A 534 0.41 13.74 12.10
CA ALA A 534 -0.29 15.03 12.12
C ALA A 534 -1.60 14.96 12.91
N LEU A 535 -1.98 16.07 13.52
CA LEU A 535 -3.29 16.30 14.10
C LEU A 535 -4.12 17.19 13.19
N VAL A 536 -5.30 16.71 12.80
CA VAL A 536 -6.21 17.39 11.88
C VAL A 536 -7.60 17.47 12.50
N GLY A 537 -8.30 18.59 12.31
CA GLY A 537 -9.68 18.75 12.78
C GLY A 537 -10.64 17.81 12.04
N ALA A 538 -11.48 17.08 12.81
CA ALA A 538 -12.57 16.25 12.29
C ALA A 538 -13.89 17.06 12.27
N THR A 539 -13.88 18.24 11.63
CA THR A 539 -15.04 19.14 11.47
C THR A 539 -15.33 19.38 9.99
N PRO A 540 -16.58 19.66 9.59
CA PRO A 540 -16.93 19.88 8.19
C PRO A 540 -16.58 21.27 7.66
N ASP A 541 -16.25 22.23 8.54
CA ASP A 541 -16.16 23.65 8.16
C ASP A 541 -15.00 23.91 7.19
N GLN A 542 -13.81 23.45 7.56
CA GLN A 542 -12.59 23.60 6.76
C GLN A 542 -11.51 22.63 7.19
N PHE A 543 -10.56 22.38 6.30
CA PHE A 543 -9.34 21.67 6.66
C PHE A 543 -8.49 22.49 7.63
N THR A 544 -8.16 21.92 8.79
CA THR A 544 -7.29 22.56 9.78
C THR A 544 -6.30 21.53 10.32
N GLU A 545 -5.01 21.75 10.10
CA GLU A 545 -3.92 20.98 10.71
C GLU A 545 -3.37 21.73 11.91
N PHE A 546 -3.41 21.12 13.09
CA PHE A 546 -2.97 21.74 14.36
C PHE A 546 -1.50 21.51 14.64
N ALA A 547 -1.00 20.33 14.30
CA ALA A 547 0.38 19.96 14.60
C ALA A 547 0.86 18.86 13.64
N ARG A 548 2.20 18.80 13.44
CA ARG A 548 2.87 17.75 12.66
C ARG A 548 4.28 17.53 13.19
N PHE A 549 4.75 16.28 13.20
CA PHE A 549 6.14 15.96 13.48
C PHE A 549 6.57 14.66 12.74
N PRO A 550 7.88 14.49 12.46
CA PRO A 550 8.41 13.27 11.87
C PRO A 550 8.44 12.14 12.93
N ALA A 551 7.61 11.12 12.74
CA ALA A 551 7.49 10.01 13.70
C ALA A 551 8.37 8.82 13.31
N ILE A 552 8.41 8.44 12.03
CA ILE A 552 9.10 7.25 11.54
C ILE A 552 9.64 7.52 10.13
N GLU A 553 10.78 6.92 9.77
CA GLU A 553 11.38 7.17 8.47
C GLU A 553 10.93 6.17 7.39
N GLY A 554 10.63 6.67 6.20
CA GLY A 554 10.33 5.87 5.01
C GLY A 554 8.86 5.52 4.82
N LYS A 555 8.60 4.67 3.83
CA LYS A 555 7.26 4.30 3.39
C LYS A 555 6.46 3.63 4.52
N THR A 556 5.37 4.27 4.93
CA THR A 556 4.54 3.88 6.08
C THR A 556 3.08 3.75 5.67
N TRP A 557 2.59 2.52 5.60
CA TRP A 557 1.21 2.19 5.23
C TRP A 557 0.43 1.48 6.34
N ASN A 558 1.11 1.18 7.45
CA ASN A 558 0.51 0.50 8.60
C ASN A 558 -0.38 1.48 9.38
N HIS A 559 -1.52 0.98 9.87
CA HIS A 559 -2.38 1.79 10.75
C HIS A 559 -1.66 2.15 12.05
N PRO A 560 -1.71 3.41 12.50
CA PRO A 560 -1.26 3.79 13.83
C PRO A 560 -2.20 3.22 14.89
N VAL A 561 -1.66 2.99 16.08
CA VAL A 561 -2.41 2.51 17.24
C VAL A 561 -2.19 3.46 18.41
N LEU A 562 -3.26 3.92 19.02
CA LEU A 562 -3.22 4.75 20.22
C LEU A 562 -3.91 4.03 21.36
N VAL A 563 -3.15 3.69 22.42
CA VAL A 563 -3.64 3.02 23.63
C VAL A 563 -3.28 3.88 24.83
N GLY A 564 -4.30 4.47 25.47
CA GLY A 564 -4.09 5.46 26.51
C GLY A 564 -3.29 6.65 25.98
N ASP A 565 -2.10 6.90 26.54
CA ASP A 565 -1.17 7.95 26.10
C ASP A 565 -0.04 7.44 25.18
N VAL A 566 -0.03 6.15 24.84
CA VAL A 566 1.01 5.52 24.02
C VAL A 566 0.55 5.38 22.58
N LEU A 567 1.23 6.08 21.68
CA LEU A 567 1.11 5.93 20.24
C LEU A 567 2.14 4.93 19.75
N LEU A 568 1.69 3.96 18.97
CA LEU A 568 2.52 2.95 18.30
C LEU A 568 2.43 3.15 16.78
N ALA A 569 3.57 3.19 16.12
CA ALA A 569 3.67 3.23 14.66
C ALA A 569 4.74 2.23 14.18
N ARG A 570 4.58 1.74 12.96
CA ARG A 570 5.57 0.91 12.29
C ARG A 570 5.50 1.07 10.78
N ASN A 571 6.56 0.61 10.13
CA ASN A 571 6.59 0.35 8.70
C ASN A 571 7.30 -1.00 8.42
N GLY A 572 7.83 -1.20 7.23
CA GLY A 572 8.54 -2.43 6.85
C GLY A 572 9.97 -2.55 7.38
N GLN A 573 10.48 -1.60 8.17
CA GLN A 573 11.88 -1.57 8.63
C GLN A 573 12.03 -1.27 10.11
N GLU A 574 11.15 -0.46 10.69
CA GLU A 574 11.20 -0.06 12.08
C GLU A 574 9.82 0.08 12.70
N MET A 575 9.77 0.02 14.02
CA MET A 575 8.61 0.35 14.84
C MET A 575 9.03 1.29 15.96
N VAL A 576 8.08 2.13 16.40
CA VAL A 576 8.33 3.20 17.38
C VAL A 576 7.12 3.37 18.30
N ALA A 577 7.40 3.71 19.56
CA ALA A 577 6.39 4.16 20.50
C ALA A 577 6.68 5.58 20.97
N PHE A 578 5.63 6.39 21.00
CA PHE A 578 5.65 7.73 21.58
C PHE A 578 4.68 7.85 22.73
N ARG A 579 5.04 8.63 23.73
CA ARG A 579 4.08 9.13 24.71
C ARG A 579 3.54 10.47 24.24
N LEU A 580 2.23 10.56 24.15
CA LEU A 580 1.51 11.80 23.89
C LEU A 580 1.07 12.42 25.21
N SER A 581 1.24 13.75 25.37
CA SER A 581 0.72 14.44 26.53
C SER A 581 -0.81 14.41 26.54
N LEU A 582 -1.42 14.04 27.65
CA LEU A 582 -2.87 14.06 27.79
C LEU A 582 -3.37 15.49 28.06
N ALA A 583 -4.51 15.88 27.46
CA ALA A 583 -5.14 17.15 27.73
C ALA A 583 -5.75 17.18 29.13
N GLY A 584 -5.51 18.23 29.90
CA GLY A 584 -6.11 18.43 31.24
C GLY A 584 -5.36 17.78 32.41
N ARG A 585 -4.06 17.48 32.24
CA ARG A 585 -3.15 17.16 33.35
C ARG A 585 -2.15 18.28 33.57
#